data_003ea54a403fe870d0d038e0973a1549
#
_entry.id   003ea54a403fe870d0d038e0973a1549
#
_cell.length_a   1.000
_cell.length_b   1.000
_cell.length_c   1.000
_cell.angle_alpha   90.00
_cell.angle_beta   90.00
_cell.angle_gamma   90.00
#
_symmetry.space_group_name_H-M   'P 1'
#
loop_
_entity.id
_entity.type
_entity.pdbx_description
1 polymer ?
#
loop_
_entity_poly.entity_id
_entity_poly.type
_entity_poly.pdbx_seq_one_letter_code
_entity_poly.pdbx_strand_id
1 'polypeptide(L)'
;MIRVELPALIGRLNDISRQALEASAALCISRQGAEITPAHLLFKLLETPFSDVRQPLEHTGIKHQQLQPLVGDSLNGEPQTAEPYPSFSPLLVELLQDAWLLASTELGHTELRSGAVFLALLMNADRYLMPRVAQALVDINREQLRKQFDRVTEGSVERPQLTENGAARPVADADMDPLKRYATDFTKLAREQKLDPVVCRDAEIDQMIDILCRRRKNNPIVVGDAGVGKSALVEGLALRIVNGDVPDRLKTVELWTLDMGALQAGASVKGEFEKRLKGVIEAVKGSVTPIILFIDEAHTLIGAGNSEGGSDAANLLKPALARGELRTIAATTWREYKKYFEKDPALSRRFQPVALDEPTPGEAVHILRGLRTVYEKAHQVLVADSALKAAAEMSARYLAGRQLPDKAIDVLDTACARASLNLSTPPRRLSHVRGLF
;
A
#
# COMPACT_ATOMS: atom_id res chain seq x y z
N MET A 1 19.24 23.71 -15.78
CA MET A 1 18.98 22.30 -15.52
C MET A 1 19.22 22.02 -14.04
N ILE A 2 18.23 21.54 -13.32
CA ILE A 2 18.40 21.10 -11.91
C ILE A 2 19.19 19.80 -11.99
N ARG A 3 20.45 19.79 -11.52
CA ARG A 3 21.26 18.57 -11.43
C ARG A 3 20.92 17.89 -10.11
N VAL A 4 20.48 16.63 -10.16
CA VAL A 4 20.31 15.80 -8.97
C VAL A 4 21.69 15.36 -8.49
N GLU A 5 22.00 15.60 -7.22
CA GLU A 5 23.30 15.25 -6.63
C GLU A 5 23.47 13.72 -6.52
N LEU A 6 24.69 13.24 -6.71
CA LEU A 6 25.03 11.81 -6.69
C LEU A 6 24.55 11.06 -5.42
N PRO A 7 24.67 11.59 -4.19
CA PRO A 7 24.16 10.91 -3.01
C PRO A 7 22.64 10.66 -3.04
N ALA A 8 21.87 11.58 -3.62
CA ALA A 8 20.43 11.43 -3.78
C ALA A 8 20.08 10.35 -4.82
N LEU A 9 20.88 10.22 -5.89
CA LEU A 9 20.72 9.17 -6.91
C LEU A 9 21.08 7.78 -6.35
N ILE A 10 22.16 7.67 -5.58
CA ILE A 10 22.56 6.42 -4.91
C ILE A 10 21.47 5.96 -3.94
N GLY A 11 20.82 6.90 -3.22
CA GLY A 11 19.70 6.59 -2.33
C GLY A 11 18.44 6.09 -3.04
N ARG A 12 18.35 6.27 -4.37
CA ARG A 12 17.22 5.79 -5.20
C ARG A 12 17.48 4.45 -5.87
N LEU A 13 18.71 3.95 -5.87
CA LEU A 13 19.04 2.64 -6.43
C LEU A 13 18.32 1.54 -5.64
N ASN A 14 17.75 0.56 -6.36
CA ASN A 14 17.31 -0.68 -5.75
C ASN A 14 18.53 -1.48 -5.23
N ASP A 15 18.28 -2.52 -4.45
CA ASP A 15 19.37 -3.29 -3.83
C ASP A 15 20.34 -3.90 -4.85
N ILE A 16 19.84 -4.41 -5.97
CA ILE A 16 20.66 -5.01 -7.05
C ILE A 16 21.55 -3.95 -7.72
N SER A 17 20.99 -2.81 -8.09
CA SER A 17 21.74 -1.73 -8.72
C SER A 17 22.76 -1.13 -7.76
N ARG A 18 22.45 -1.06 -6.45
CA ARG A 18 23.37 -0.60 -5.41
C ARG A 18 24.53 -1.56 -5.23
N GLN A 19 24.25 -2.85 -5.10
CA GLN A 19 25.30 -3.88 -5.01
C GLN A 19 26.18 -3.92 -6.25
N ALA A 20 25.59 -3.76 -7.44
CA ALA A 20 26.36 -3.69 -8.68
C ALA A 20 27.26 -2.46 -8.73
N LEU A 21 26.81 -1.30 -8.23
CA LEU A 21 27.63 -0.08 -8.15
C LEU A 21 28.80 -0.24 -7.15
N GLU A 22 28.55 -0.82 -5.99
CA GLU A 22 29.57 -1.14 -4.98
C GLU A 22 30.59 -2.14 -5.53
N ALA A 23 30.13 -3.21 -6.21
CA ALA A 23 31.00 -4.19 -6.87
C ALA A 23 31.79 -3.56 -8.02
N SER A 24 31.26 -2.55 -8.70
CA SER A 24 31.94 -1.77 -9.73
C SER A 24 33.09 -0.95 -9.16
N ALA A 25 32.88 -0.37 -7.98
CA ALA A 25 33.96 0.34 -7.27
C ALA A 25 35.09 -0.63 -6.85
N ALA A 26 34.72 -1.80 -6.31
CA ALA A 26 35.70 -2.83 -5.96
C ALA A 26 36.49 -3.36 -7.19
N LEU A 27 35.81 -3.53 -8.33
CA LEU A 27 36.45 -3.91 -9.61
C LEU A 27 37.43 -2.84 -10.08
N CYS A 28 37.04 -1.57 -10.04
CA CYS A 28 37.88 -0.44 -10.40
C CYS A 28 39.14 -0.38 -9.52
N ILE A 29 39.01 -0.54 -8.20
CA ILE A 29 40.14 -0.60 -7.26
C ILE A 29 41.08 -1.77 -7.56
N SER A 30 40.52 -2.96 -7.84
CA SER A 30 41.34 -4.16 -8.14
C SER A 30 42.16 -4.02 -9.41
N ARG A 31 41.71 -3.16 -10.34
CA ARG A 31 42.39 -2.85 -11.61
C ARG A 31 43.22 -1.57 -11.54
N GLN A 32 43.32 -0.93 -10.39
CA GLN A 32 44.00 0.37 -10.21
C GLN A 32 43.43 1.48 -11.09
N GLY A 33 42.15 1.41 -11.46
CA GLY A 33 41.49 2.41 -12.28
C GLY A 33 41.25 3.73 -11.51
N ALA A 34 41.38 4.85 -12.25
CA ALA A 34 41.21 6.20 -11.69
C ALA A 34 39.72 6.57 -11.45
N GLU A 35 38.85 6.07 -12.33
CA GLU A 35 37.42 6.44 -12.31
C GLU A 35 36.53 5.22 -12.50
N ILE A 36 35.39 5.22 -11.80
CA ILE A 36 34.33 4.23 -11.97
C ILE A 36 33.46 4.68 -13.16
N THR A 37 33.49 3.94 -14.25
CA THR A 37 32.84 4.29 -15.53
C THR A 37 31.54 3.51 -15.74
N PRO A 38 30.65 3.90 -16.70
CA PRO A 38 29.49 3.13 -17.12
C PRO A 38 29.80 1.68 -17.50
N ALA A 39 30.98 1.42 -18.06
CA ALA A 39 31.43 0.08 -18.44
C ALA A 39 31.65 -0.82 -17.21
N HIS A 40 32.20 -0.30 -16.11
CA HIS A 40 32.32 -1.03 -14.84
C HIS A 40 30.93 -1.45 -14.31
N LEU A 41 29.97 -0.52 -14.33
CA LEU A 41 28.62 -0.80 -13.88
C LEU A 41 27.92 -1.85 -14.76
N LEU A 42 28.00 -1.69 -16.09
CA LEU A 42 27.43 -2.66 -17.03
C LEU A 42 28.05 -4.06 -16.84
N PHE A 43 29.37 -4.15 -16.64
CA PHE A 43 30.06 -5.40 -16.42
C PHE A 43 29.48 -6.15 -15.20
N LYS A 44 29.27 -5.44 -14.09
CA LYS A 44 28.71 -6.01 -12.87
C LYS A 44 27.21 -6.34 -12.97
N LEU A 45 26.44 -5.54 -13.67
CA LEU A 45 25.03 -5.83 -13.95
C LEU A 45 24.85 -7.10 -14.79
N LEU A 46 25.77 -7.35 -15.73
CA LEU A 46 25.76 -8.57 -16.53
C LEU A 46 26.10 -9.85 -15.71
N GLU A 47 26.78 -9.73 -14.59
CA GLU A 47 27.05 -10.85 -13.68
C GLU A 47 25.81 -11.30 -12.89
N THR A 48 24.87 -10.40 -12.64
CA THR A 48 23.70 -10.68 -11.81
C THR A 48 22.69 -11.54 -12.58
N PRO A 49 22.40 -12.78 -12.13
CA PRO A 49 21.43 -13.65 -12.80
C PRO A 49 20.02 -13.09 -12.62
N PHE A 50 19.17 -13.27 -13.64
CA PHE A 50 17.77 -12.84 -13.66
C PHE A 50 17.54 -11.34 -13.36
N SER A 51 18.54 -10.49 -13.60
CA SER A 51 18.38 -9.05 -13.51
C SER A 51 17.57 -8.48 -14.69
N ASP A 52 17.05 -7.28 -14.53
CA ASP A 52 16.35 -6.54 -15.58
C ASP A 52 17.24 -6.34 -16.85
N VAL A 53 18.57 -6.37 -16.70
CA VAL A 53 19.51 -6.26 -17.82
C VAL A 53 19.58 -7.54 -18.63
N ARG A 54 19.49 -8.70 -18.00
CA ARG A 54 19.58 -9.99 -18.71
C ARG A 54 18.33 -10.33 -19.50
N GLN A 55 17.16 -9.96 -19.03
CA GLN A 55 15.90 -10.26 -19.69
C GLN A 55 15.82 -9.74 -21.14
N PRO A 56 16.11 -8.46 -21.43
CA PRO A 56 16.14 -7.95 -22.80
C PRO A 56 17.18 -8.62 -23.69
N LEU A 57 18.34 -9.00 -23.13
CA LEU A 57 19.38 -9.71 -23.86
C LEU A 57 18.93 -11.10 -24.29
N GLU A 58 18.27 -11.84 -23.40
CA GLU A 58 17.71 -13.16 -23.70
C GLU A 58 16.60 -13.09 -24.75
N HIS A 59 15.72 -12.10 -24.67
CA HIS A 59 14.67 -11.86 -25.67
C HIS A 59 15.19 -11.54 -27.06
N THR A 60 16.33 -10.88 -27.17
CA THR A 60 16.96 -10.53 -28.45
C THR A 60 17.97 -11.58 -28.93
N GLY A 61 18.19 -12.64 -28.15
CA GLY A 61 19.13 -13.71 -28.48
C GLY A 61 20.62 -13.34 -28.29
N ILE A 62 20.89 -12.18 -27.68
CA ILE A 62 22.26 -11.75 -27.36
C ILE A 62 22.72 -12.49 -26.11
N LYS A 63 23.72 -13.36 -26.26
CA LYS A 63 24.25 -14.12 -25.12
C LYS A 63 25.13 -13.22 -24.26
N HIS A 64 24.77 -13.06 -22.99
CA HIS A 64 25.56 -12.30 -22.00
C HIS A 64 27.02 -12.78 -21.94
N GLN A 65 27.29 -14.08 -22.17
CA GLN A 65 28.62 -14.69 -22.24
C GLN A 65 29.49 -14.13 -23.36
N GLN A 66 28.90 -13.56 -24.42
CA GLN A 66 29.62 -12.90 -25.51
C GLN A 66 29.83 -11.42 -25.24
N LEU A 67 28.86 -10.77 -24.58
CA LEU A 67 28.91 -9.34 -24.26
C LEU A 67 29.88 -9.02 -23.11
N GLN A 68 29.91 -9.85 -22.09
CA GLN A 68 30.73 -9.64 -20.90
C GLN A 68 32.23 -9.55 -21.17
N PRO A 69 32.86 -10.42 -22.00
CA PRO A 69 34.28 -10.25 -22.38
C PRO A 69 34.54 -8.95 -23.15
N LEU A 70 33.63 -8.54 -24.04
CA LEU A 70 33.78 -7.29 -24.80
C LEU A 70 33.77 -6.06 -23.88
N VAL A 71 32.89 -6.06 -22.86
CA VAL A 71 32.86 -5.02 -21.83
C VAL A 71 34.14 -5.09 -20.97
N GLY A 72 34.58 -6.31 -20.60
CA GLY A 72 35.81 -6.53 -19.83
C GLY A 72 37.07 -6.04 -20.55
N ASP A 73 37.16 -6.24 -21.87
CA ASP A 73 38.26 -5.75 -22.71
C ASP A 73 38.25 -4.22 -22.79
N SER A 74 37.08 -3.59 -22.78
CA SER A 74 36.99 -2.13 -22.78
C SER A 74 37.58 -1.49 -21.52
N LEU A 75 37.58 -2.21 -20.40
CA LEU A 75 38.14 -1.75 -19.13
C LEU A 75 39.68 -1.84 -19.06
N ASN A 76 40.33 -2.60 -19.97
CA ASN A 76 41.77 -2.78 -19.97
C ASN A 76 42.53 -1.53 -20.49
N GLY A 77 41.84 -0.58 -21.13
CA GLY A 77 42.42 0.65 -21.68
C GLY A 77 42.22 1.90 -20.82
N GLU A 78 41.69 1.77 -19.63
CA GLU A 78 41.37 2.92 -18.76
C GLU A 78 42.62 3.45 -18.04
N PRO A 79 42.69 4.78 -17.73
CA PRO A 79 43.79 5.37 -17.00
C PRO A 79 43.95 4.77 -15.61
N GLN A 80 45.16 4.42 -15.25
CA GLN A 80 45.48 3.89 -13.92
C GLN A 80 45.90 5.00 -12.95
N THR A 81 45.60 4.84 -11.67
CA THR A 81 46.00 5.76 -10.61
C THR A 81 46.63 5.02 -9.42
N ALA A 82 47.53 5.73 -8.72
CA ALA A 82 48.04 5.26 -7.43
C ALA A 82 47.19 5.66 -6.24
N GLU A 83 46.08 6.41 -6.46
CA GLU A 83 45.17 6.83 -5.40
C GLU A 83 44.34 5.64 -4.90
N PRO A 84 44.13 5.51 -3.57
CA PRO A 84 43.47 4.36 -2.97
C PRO A 84 41.96 4.31 -3.25
N TYR A 85 41.35 5.42 -3.67
CA TYR A 85 39.91 5.50 -3.90
C TYR A 85 39.62 6.12 -5.29
N PRO A 86 38.98 5.36 -6.21
CA PRO A 86 38.57 5.89 -7.50
C PRO A 86 37.42 6.87 -7.36
N SER A 87 37.40 7.91 -8.21
CA SER A 87 36.27 8.82 -8.32
C SER A 87 35.17 8.28 -9.24
N PHE A 88 33.94 8.79 -9.11
CA PHE A 88 32.90 8.49 -10.08
C PHE A 88 33.11 9.33 -11.35
N SER A 89 33.13 8.68 -12.50
CA SER A 89 33.28 9.40 -13.77
C SER A 89 32.07 10.31 -14.02
N PRO A 90 32.26 11.50 -14.62
CA PRO A 90 31.13 12.36 -14.97
C PRO A 90 30.08 11.66 -15.85
N LEU A 91 30.52 10.78 -16.75
CA LEU A 91 29.62 9.98 -17.60
C LEU A 91 28.74 9.00 -16.82
N LEU A 92 29.27 8.41 -15.75
CA LEU A 92 28.47 7.53 -14.89
C LEU A 92 27.41 8.32 -14.13
N VAL A 93 27.76 9.50 -13.63
CA VAL A 93 26.79 10.39 -12.95
C VAL A 93 25.68 10.83 -13.91
N GLU A 94 26.04 11.21 -15.13
CA GLU A 94 25.08 11.56 -16.19
C GLU A 94 24.18 10.37 -16.55
N LEU A 95 24.74 9.18 -16.71
CA LEU A 95 23.96 7.96 -16.97
C LEU A 95 22.93 7.69 -15.87
N LEU A 96 23.31 7.83 -14.59
CA LEU A 96 22.39 7.64 -13.47
C LEU A 96 21.31 8.73 -13.42
N GLN A 97 21.63 9.97 -13.83
CA GLN A 97 20.64 11.05 -13.94
C GLN A 97 19.65 10.79 -15.08
N ASP A 98 20.13 10.39 -16.27
CA ASP A 98 19.29 10.02 -17.41
C ASP A 98 18.41 8.82 -17.07
N ALA A 99 18.98 7.81 -16.42
CA ALA A 99 18.27 6.62 -15.98
C ALA A 99 17.18 6.94 -14.94
N TRP A 100 17.47 7.85 -14.00
CA TRP A 100 16.48 8.30 -13.02
C TRP A 100 15.36 9.11 -13.67
N LEU A 101 15.69 10.00 -14.59
CA LEU A 101 14.69 10.74 -15.34
C LEU A 101 13.74 9.77 -16.07
N LEU A 102 14.30 8.81 -16.79
CA LEU A 102 13.54 7.80 -17.52
C LEU A 102 12.73 6.89 -16.59
N ALA A 103 13.31 6.43 -15.48
CA ALA A 103 12.63 5.61 -14.47
C ALA A 103 11.44 6.35 -13.86
N SER A 104 11.61 7.62 -13.48
CA SER A 104 10.59 8.40 -12.77
C SER A 104 9.51 8.98 -13.69
N THR A 105 9.85 9.37 -14.94
CA THR A 105 8.91 10.06 -15.83
C THR A 105 8.21 9.13 -16.81
N GLU A 106 8.88 8.07 -17.27
CA GLU A 106 8.35 7.19 -18.30
C GLU A 106 7.99 5.80 -17.80
N LEU A 107 8.83 5.21 -16.92
CA LEU A 107 8.59 3.87 -16.38
C LEU A 107 7.79 3.90 -15.06
N GLY A 108 7.62 5.08 -14.46
CA GLY A 108 6.88 5.23 -13.21
C GLY A 108 7.49 4.54 -11.99
N HIS A 109 8.80 4.27 -12.01
CA HIS A 109 9.48 3.60 -10.92
C HIS A 109 9.82 4.56 -9.78
N THR A 110 9.65 4.12 -8.55
CA THR A 110 10.06 4.84 -7.33
C THR A 110 11.51 4.60 -6.97
N GLU A 111 12.11 3.53 -7.51
CA GLU A 111 13.49 3.13 -7.33
C GLU A 111 14.17 2.98 -8.68
N LEU A 112 15.48 3.20 -8.72
CA LEU A 112 16.28 3.07 -9.93
C LEU A 112 16.72 1.61 -10.08
N ARG A 113 16.00 0.85 -10.90
CA ARG A 113 16.27 -0.55 -11.24
C ARG A 113 17.36 -0.64 -12.33
N SER A 114 18.05 -1.78 -12.36
CA SER A 114 19.12 -2.01 -13.33
C SER A 114 18.65 -1.91 -14.80
N GLY A 115 17.41 -2.30 -15.07
CA GLY A 115 16.80 -2.20 -16.39
C GLY A 115 16.62 -0.76 -16.88
N ALA A 116 16.28 0.17 -15.99
CA ALA A 116 16.19 1.59 -16.33
C ALA A 116 17.58 2.18 -16.63
N VAL A 117 18.60 1.77 -15.86
CA VAL A 117 20.01 2.13 -16.15
C VAL A 117 20.43 1.58 -17.50
N PHE A 118 20.08 0.33 -17.80
CA PHE A 118 20.41 -0.30 -19.08
C PHE A 118 19.70 0.36 -20.26
N LEU A 119 18.41 0.71 -20.09
CA LEU A 119 17.66 1.41 -21.13
C LEU A 119 18.24 2.81 -21.40
N ALA A 120 18.58 3.58 -20.36
CA ALA A 120 19.24 4.88 -20.53
C ALA A 120 20.59 4.76 -21.26
N LEU A 121 21.36 3.72 -20.92
CA LEU A 121 22.61 3.39 -21.58
C LEU A 121 22.39 3.06 -23.06
N LEU A 122 21.38 2.27 -23.41
CA LEU A 122 21.02 1.93 -24.79
C LEU A 122 20.56 3.15 -25.58
N MET A 123 19.84 4.09 -24.98
CA MET A 123 19.36 5.30 -25.67
C MET A 123 20.50 6.16 -26.17
N ASN A 124 21.64 6.20 -25.47
CA ASN A 124 22.83 6.97 -25.81
C ASN A 124 24.10 6.10 -25.78
N ALA A 125 24.06 4.90 -26.39
CA ALA A 125 25.11 3.89 -26.30
C ALA A 125 26.49 4.41 -26.74
N ASP A 126 26.56 5.19 -27.82
CA ASP A 126 27.79 5.76 -28.35
C ASP A 126 28.46 6.77 -27.39
N ARG A 127 27.71 7.33 -26.46
CA ARG A 127 28.23 8.25 -25.44
C ARG A 127 28.81 7.52 -24.22
N TYR A 128 28.16 6.42 -23.82
CA TYR A 128 28.48 5.75 -22.56
C TYR A 128 29.36 4.52 -22.70
N LEU A 129 29.43 3.94 -23.93
CA LEU A 129 30.14 2.71 -24.19
C LEU A 129 31.17 2.87 -25.33
N MET A 130 32.19 2.00 -25.32
CA MET A 130 33.10 1.90 -26.46
C MET A 130 32.37 1.37 -27.71
N PRO A 131 32.78 1.79 -28.93
CA PRO A 131 32.09 1.47 -30.18
C PRO A 131 31.81 -0.01 -30.41
N ARG A 132 32.75 -0.89 -29.99
CA ARG A 132 32.58 -2.35 -30.12
C ARG A 132 31.45 -2.89 -29.25
N VAL A 133 31.29 -2.36 -28.04
CA VAL A 133 30.21 -2.75 -27.11
C VAL A 133 28.89 -2.15 -27.58
N ALA A 134 28.88 -0.89 -28.01
CA ALA A 134 27.70 -0.22 -28.55
C ALA A 134 27.16 -0.96 -29.80
N GLN A 135 28.06 -1.41 -30.70
CA GLN A 135 27.68 -2.17 -31.87
C GLN A 135 27.08 -3.54 -31.56
N ALA A 136 27.55 -4.21 -30.51
CA ALA A 136 26.99 -5.50 -30.08
C ALA A 136 25.56 -5.38 -29.49
N LEU A 137 25.12 -4.18 -29.14
CA LEU A 137 23.80 -3.87 -28.57
C LEU A 137 22.85 -3.22 -29.58
N VAL A 138 23.25 -3.02 -30.84
CA VAL A 138 22.46 -2.33 -31.89
C VAL A 138 21.15 -3.07 -32.18
N ASP A 139 21.15 -4.40 -32.11
CA ASP A 139 19.98 -5.22 -32.43
C ASP A 139 18.85 -5.13 -31.38
N ILE A 140 19.09 -4.52 -30.24
CA ILE A 140 18.08 -4.29 -29.22
C ILE A 140 17.19 -3.12 -29.63
N ASN A 141 15.91 -3.40 -29.86
CA ASN A 141 14.94 -2.37 -30.18
C ASN A 141 14.60 -1.53 -28.92
N ARG A 142 15.22 -0.38 -28.82
CA ARG A 142 15.14 0.57 -27.70
C ARG A 142 13.71 1.05 -27.44
N GLU A 143 12.97 1.36 -28.51
CA GLU A 143 11.59 1.83 -28.44
C GLU A 143 10.62 0.73 -27.98
N GLN A 144 10.84 -0.49 -28.42
CA GLN A 144 10.05 -1.64 -27.96
C GLN A 144 10.32 -1.94 -26.49
N LEU A 145 11.59 -1.93 -26.08
CA LEU A 145 11.99 -2.11 -24.69
C LEU A 145 11.40 -1.03 -23.80
N ARG A 146 11.39 0.23 -24.23
CA ARG A 146 10.81 1.36 -23.53
C ARG A 146 9.29 1.21 -23.34
N LYS A 147 8.56 0.83 -24.41
CA LYS A 147 7.10 0.69 -24.39
C LYS A 147 6.59 -0.57 -23.66
N GLN A 148 7.39 -1.63 -23.64
CA GLN A 148 7.02 -2.93 -23.08
C GLN A 148 7.95 -3.36 -21.95
N PHE A 149 8.51 -2.39 -21.23
CA PHE A 149 9.52 -2.62 -20.20
C PHE A 149 9.08 -3.70 -19.18
N ASP A 150 7.90 -3.55 -18.57
CA ASP A 150 7.39 -4.46 -17.57
C ASP A 150 7.13 -5.88 -18.11
N ARG A 151 6.77 -6.00 -19.39
CA ARG A 151 6.57 -7.28 -20.05
C ARG A 151 7.89 -7.97 -20.35
N VAL A 152 8.90 -7.22 -20.80
CA VAL A 152 10.23 -7.76 -21.14
C VAL A 152 11.00 -8.14 -19.88
N THR A 153 10.76 -7.46 -18.76
CA THR A 153 11.38 -7.75 -17.45
C THR A 153 10.51 -8.63 -16.53
N GLU A 154 9.49 -9.32 -17.07
CA GLU A 154 8.51 -10.09 -16.28
C GLU A 154 9.13 -11.22 -15.44
N GLY A 155 10.25 -11.79 -15.88
CA GLY A 155 11.00 -12.85 -15.15
C GLY A 155 12.14 -12.33 -14.25
N SER A 156 12.25 -11.02 -14.04
CA SER A 156 13.34 -10.42 -13.28
C SER A 156 13.15 -10.50 -11.77
N VAL A 157 14.25 -10.75 -11.03
CA VAL A 157 14.28 -10.71 -9.56
C VAL A 157 14.19 -9.29 -8.99
N GLU A 158 14.33 -8.26 -9.84
CA GLU A 158 14.20 -6.85 -9.46
C GLU A 158 12.75 -6.38 -9.41
N ARG A 159 11.83 -7.22 -9.87
CA ARG A 159 10.41 -6.92 -9.74
C ARG A 159 10.04 -6.92 -8.26
N PRO A 160 9.32 -5.90 -7.75
CA PRO A 160 8.85 -5.92 -6.39
C PRO A 160 8.05 -7.21 -6.17
N GLN A 161 8.59 -8.13 -5.37
CA GLN A 161 7.82 -9.29 -4.95
C GLN A 161 6.64 -8.77 -4.16
N LEU A 162 5.44 -9.15 -4.56
CA LEU A 162 4.24 -9.03 -3.74
C LEU A 162 4.47 -9.88 -2.49
N THR A 163 5.10 -9.31 -1.47
CA THR A 163 5.10 -9.94 -0.16
C THR A 163 3.67 -9.94 0.34
N GLU A 164 3.20 -11.11 0.77
CA GLU A 164 1.86 -11.35 1.33
C GLU A 164 1.51 -10.52 2.58
N ASN A 165 2.30 -9.53 2.93
CA ASN A 165 2.04 -8.59 4.02
C ASN A 165 1.85 -7.19 3.44
N GLY A 166 0.57 -6.86 3.25
CA GLY A 166 -0.02 -5.64 2.77
C GLY A 166 0.63 -4.32 3.12
N ALA A 167 1.61 -3.89 2.31
CA ALA A 167 1.96 -2.49 2.14
C ALA A 167 2.41 -2.29 0.70
N ALA A 168 1.46 -2.18 -0.22
CA ALA A 168 1.69 -1.74 -1.58
C ALA A 168 2.15 -0.29 -1.59
N ARG A 169 3.40 -0.02 -1.99
CA ARG A 169 3.83 1.32 -2.42
C ARG A 169 3.40 1.53 -3.88
N PRO A 170 2.92 2.72 -4.24
CA PRO A 170 2.21 2.94 -5.50
C PRO A 170 3.16 2.94 -6.71
N VAL A 171 2.81 2.12 -7.70
CA VAL A 171 3.27 2.21 -9.09
C VAL A 171 2.59 3.44 -9.71
N ALA A 172 3.33 4.25 -10.43
CA ALA A 172 2.82 5.48 -11.03
C ALA A 172 1.72 5.17 -12.05
N ASP A 173 0.57 5.72 -11.76
CA ASP A 173 -0.73 5.42 -12.33
C ASP A 173 -1.09 6.36 -13.47
N ALA A 174 -0.97 5.88 -14.67
CA ALA A 174 -1.77 6.44 -15.76
C ALA A 174 -2.96 5.53 -16.15
N ASP A 175 -2.99 4.24 -15.74
CA ASP A 175 -3.99 3.27 -16.21
C ASP A 175 -4.69 2.42 -15.13
N MET A 176 -4.41 2.62 -13.82
CA MET A 176 -5.20 1.94 -12.79
C MET A 176 -6.45 2.73 -12.45
N ASP A 177 -7.57 2.02 -12.41
CA ASP A 177 -8.85 2.52 -11.91
C ASP A 177 -8.65 3.22 -10.54
N PRO A 178 -8.91 4.54 -10.42
CA PRO A 178 -8.71 5.29 -9.17
C PRO A 178 -9.40 4.64 -7.97
N LEU A 179 -10.47 3.90 -8.20
CA LEU A 179 -11.19 3.17 -7.16
C LEU A 179 -10.31 2.06 -6.56
N LYS A 180 -9.65 1.25 -7.39
CA LYS A 180 -8.77 0.16 -6.92
C LYS A 180 -7.51 0.66 -6.22
N ARG A 181 -7.13 1.91 -6.47
CA ARG A 181 -5.94 2.53 -5.89
C ARG A 181 -6.20 3.13 -4.51
N TYR A 182 -7.36 3.76 -4.33
CA TYR A 182 -7.69 4.54 -3.15
C TYR A 182 -8.85 3.97 -2.34
N ALA A 183 -9.34 2.79 -2.73
CA ALA A 183 -10.41 2.12 -2.01
C ALA A 183 -10.22 0.60 -2.03
N THR A 184 -10.72 -0.06 -0.99
CA THR A 184 -10.68 -1.52 -0.82
C THR A 184 -12.09 -2.09 -0.95
N ASP A 185 -12.26 -3.14 -1.75
CA ASP A 185 -13.54 -3.82 -1.95
C ASP A 185 -13.84 -4.79 -0.80
N PHE A 186 -14.73 -4.40 0.11
CA PHE A 186 -15.19 -5.23 1.22
C PHE A 186 -16.04 -6.43 0.76
N THR A 187 -16.81 -6.28 -0.30
CA THR A 187 -17.57 -7.39 -0.86
C THR A 187 -16.68 -8.47 -1.46
N LYS A 188 -15.56 -8.09 -2.04
CA LYS A 188 -14.52 -9.03 -2.49
C LYS A 188 -13.86 -9.74 -1.30
N LEU A 189 -13.45 -8.98 -0.28
CA LEU A 189 -12.86 -9.56 0.94
C LEU A 189 -13.84 -10.53 1.64
N ALA A 190 -15.14 -10.20 1.66
CA ALA A 190 -16.17 -11.08 2.18
C ALA A 190 -16.28 -12.39 1.38
N ARG A 191 -16.25 -12.33 0.03
CA ARG A 191 -16.23 -13.53 -0.83
C ARG A 191 -14.99 -14.39 -0.61
N GLU A 192 -13.85 -13.76 -0.36
CA GLU A 192 -12.57 -14.44 -0.06
C GLU A 192 -12.46 -14.92 1.39
N GLN A 193 -13.52 -14.73 2.21
CA GLN A 193 -13.55 -15.09 3.64
C GLN A 193 -12.42 -14.46 4.46
N LYS A 194 -12.02 -13.24 4.09
CA LYS A 194 -10.99 -12.47 4.78
C LYS A 194 -11.53 -11.49 5.82
N LEU A 195 -12.85 -11.35 5.92
CA LEU A 195 -13.50 -10.54 6.94
C LEU A 195 -13.85 -11.38 8.15
N ASP A 196 -13.70 -10.80 9.32
CA ASP A 196 -14.08 -11.42 10.57
C ASP A 196 -15.61 -11.51 10.73
N PRO A 197 -16.13 -12.54 11.41
CA PRO A 197 -17.56 -12.67 11.65
C PRO A 197 -18.06 -11.55 12.57
N VAL A 198 -19.13 -10.87 12.16
CA VAL A 198 -19.77 -9.80 12.94
C VAL A 198 -20.99 -10.37 13.66
N VAL A 199 -21.02 -10.22 14.98
CA VAL A 199 -22.04 -10.79 15.87
C VAL A 199 -22.63 -9.69 16.73
N CYS A 200 -23.90 -9.84 17.13
CA CYS A 200 -24.64 -8.92 18.04
C CYS A 200 -24.83 -7.49 17.46
N ARG A 201 -24.90 -7.36 16.14
CA ARG A 201 -25.13 -6.08 15.46
C ARG A 201 -26.22 -6.16 14.38
N ASP A 202 -27.07 -7.15 14.47
CA ASP A 202 -28.09 -7.42 13.45
C ASP A 202 -29.10 -6.28 13.31
N ALA A 203 -29.54 -5.69 14.43
CA ALA A 203 -30.48 -4.60 14.42
C ALA A 203 -29.96 -3.33 13.73
N GLU A 204 -28.69 -2.99 13.98
CA GLU A 204 -28.07 -1.82 13.39
C GLU A 204 -27.76 -2.05 11.89
N ILE A 205 -27.40 -3.29 11.50
CA ILE A 205 -27.24 -3.66 10.09
C ILE A 205 -28.58 -3.58 9.37
N ASP A 206 -29.66 -4.10 9.96
CA ASP A 206 -31.02 -4.00 9.40
C ASP A 206 -31.44 -2.54 9.23
N GLN A 207 -31.16 -1.69 10.22
CA GLN A 207 -31.41 -0.26 10.13
C GLN A 207 -30.61 0.41 8.98
N MET A 208 -29.35 0.02 8.78
CA MET A 208 -28.56 0.50 7.63
C MET A 208 -29.18 0.06 6.30
N ILE A 209 -29.60 -1.21 6.19
CA ILE A 209 -30.27 -1.75 5.02
C ILE A 209 -31.54 -0.96 4.69
N ASP A 210 -32.36 -0.71 5.71
CA ASP A 210 -33.58 0.09 5.55
C ASP A 210 -33.30 1.50 5.05
N ILE A 211 -32.27 2.15 5.59
CA ILE A 211 -31.87 3.49 5.14
C ILE A 211 -31.38 3.46 3.70
N LEU A 212 -30.53 2.51 3.33
CA LEU A 212 -30.01 2.35 1.97
C LEU A 212 -31.12 2.08 0.95
N CYS A 213 -32.22 1.47 1.33
CA CYS A 213 -33.37 1.19 0.49
C CYS A 213 -34.32 2.40 0.29
N ARG A 214 -34.17 3.47 1.07
CA ARG A 214 -35.02 4.67 0.98
C ARG A 214 -34.80 5.44 -0.32
N ARG A 215 -35.81 6.19 -0.74
CA ARG A 215 -35.71 7.10 -1.89
C ARG A 215 -34.96 8.39 -1.57
N ARG A 216 -35.04 8.86 -0.31
CA ARG A 216 -34.38 10.09 0.19
C ARG A 216 -33.77 9.79 1.54
N LYS A 217 -32.75 10.55 1.94
CA LYS A 217 -31.94 10.30 3.13
C LYS A 217 -31.46 8.83 3.19
N ASN A 218 -30.93 8.39 2.08
CA ASN A 218 -30.54 7.00 1.84
C ASN A 218 -29.03 6.73 2.09
N ASN A 219 -28.36 7.63 2.76
CA ASN A 219 -26.98 7.45 3.18
C ASN A 219 -26.99 7.29 4.70
N PRO A 220 -26.71 6.10 5.26
CA PRO A 220 -26.53 5.93 6.70
C PRO A 220 -25.23 6.58 7.15
N ILE A 221 -25.26 7.18 8.33
CA ILE A 221 -24.06 7.60 9.05
C ILE A 221 -24.04 6.90 10.40
N VAL A 222 -23.07 6.01 10.59
CA VAL A 222 -22.86 5.28 11.84
C VAL A 222 -22.19 6.23 12.83
N VAL A 223 -22.88 6.46 13.96
CA VAL A 223 -22.42 7.40 14.98
C VAL A 223 -22.22 6.66 16.29
N GLY A 224 -21.02 6.69 16.83
CA GLY A 224 -20.66 6.03 18.08
C GLY A 224 -19.24 6.35 18.49
N ASP A 225 -18.87 6.06 19.73
CA ASP A 225 -17.55 6.31 20.26
C ASP A 225 -16.46 5.47 19.57
N ALA A 226 -15.19 5.83 19.74
CA ALA A 226 -14.09 5.05 19.23
C ALA A 226 -14.04 3.67 19.89
N GLY A 227 -13.86 2.60 19.12
CA GLY A 227 -13.76 1.23 19.64
C GLY A 227 -15.08 0.47 19.80
N VAL A 228 -16.26 1.08 19.49
CA VAL A 228 -17.57 0.38 19.58
C VAL A 228 -17.85 -0.56 18.39
N GLY A 229 -16.99 -0.56 17.34
CA GLY A 229 -17.10 -1.46 16.20
C GLY A 229 -17.82 -0.87 14.98
N LYS A 230 -17.68 0.43 14.71
CA LYS A 230 -18.31 1.10 13.54
C LYS A 230 -17.91 0.48 12.20
N SER A 231 -16.61 0.23 12.01
CA SER A 231 -16.08 -0.38 10.76
C SER A 231 -16.54 -1.83 10.64
N ALA A 232 -16.53 -2.60 11.75
CA ALA A 232 -17.03 -3.98 11.80
C ALA A 232 -18.53 -4.07 11.40
N LEU A 233 -19.35 -3.08 11.78
CA LEU A 233 -20.75 -3.02 11.37
C LEU A 233 -20.90 -2.99 9.84
N VAL A 234 -20.03 -2.25 9.16
CA VAL A 234 -20.03 -2.13 7.69
C VAL A 234 -19.48 -3.41 7.04
N GLU A 235 -18.49 -4.06 7.65
CA GLU A 235 -18.02 -5.39 7.24
C GLU A 235 -19.15 -6.44 7.38
N GLY A 236 -19.94 -6.38 8.44
CA GLY A 236 -21.13 -7.21 8.62
C GLY A 236 -22.18 -7.03 7.52
N LEU A 237 -22.37 -5.80 7.05
CA LEU A 237 -23.22 -5.52 5.89
C LEU A 237 -22.64 -6.15 4.61
N ALA A 238 -21.32 -6.09 4.40
CA ALA A 238 -20.65 -6.73 3.25
C ALA A 238 -20.87 -8.26 3.27
N LEU A 239 -20.73 -8.89 4.44
CA LEU A 239 -20.99 -10.32 4.61
C LEU A 239 -22.45 -10.68 4.27
N ARG A 240 -23.44 -9.90 4.72
CA ARG A 240 -24.85 -10.11 4.37
C ARG A 240 -25.14 -9.91 2.87
N ILE A 241 -24.50 -8.92 2.22
CA ILE A 241 -24.62 -8.72 0.77
C ILE A 241 -24.14 -9.97 0.02
N VAL A 242 -22.98 -10.51 0.40
CA VAL A 242 -22.38 -11.68 -0.26
C VAL A 242 -23.21 -12.96 0.00
N ASN A 243 -23.76 -13.13 1.20
CA ASN A 243 -24.63 -14.24 1.55
C ASN A 243 -26.02 -14.15 0.93
N GLY A 244 -26.39 -12.99 0.37
CA GLY A 244 -27.71 -12.75 -0.20
C GLY A 244 -28.79 -12.40 0.82
N ASP A 245 -28.43 -12.16 2.09
CA ASP A 245 -29.31 -11.82 3.22
C ASP A 245 -29.68 -10.33 3.23
N VAL A 246 -29.94 -9.79 2.05
CA VAL A 246 -30.32 -8.39 1.82
C VAL A 246 -31.43 -8.33 0.75
N PRO A 247 -32.21 -7.24 0.69
CA PRO A 247 -33.19 -7.02 -0.36
C PRO A 247 -32.55 -7.04 -1.76
N ASP A 248 -33.31 -7.45 -2.80
CA ASP A 248 -32.81 -7.63 -4.15
C ASP A 248 -32.06 -6.41 -4.72
N ARG A 249 -32.41 -5.22 -4.29
CA ARG A 249 -31.75 -3.95 -4.70
C ARG A 249 -30.29 -3.84 -4.21
N LEU A 250 -29.92 -4.60 -3.19
CA LEU A 250 -28.56 -4.58 -2.61
C LEU A 250 -27.74 -5.82 -2.95
N LYS A 251 -28.35 -6.88 -3.50
CA LYS A 251 -27.63 -8.14 -3.84
C LYS A 251 -26.54 -7.98 -4.87
N THR A 252 -26.68 -7.02 -5.78
CA THR A 252 -25.71 -6.76 -6.85
C THR A 252 -24.77 -5.59 -6.56
N VAL A 253 -24.85 -5.04 -5.34
CA VAL A 253 -24.05 -3.88 -4.93
C VAL A 253 -22.67 -4.31 -4.46
N GLU A 254 -21.66 -3.56 -4.85
CA GLU A 254 -20.32 -3.66 -4.27
C GLU A 254 -20.14 -2.60 -3.18
N LEU A 255 -19.54 -3.02 -2.06
CA LEU A 255 -19.22 -2.15 -0.94
C LEU A 255 -17.71 -1.90 -0.90
N TRP A 256 -17.33 -0.66 -1.09
CA TRP A 256 -15.94 -0.22 -1.12
C TRP A 256 -15.63 0.73 0.03
N THR A 257 -14.53 0.53 0.73
CA THR A 257 -14.04 1.45 1.77
C THR A 257 -12.98 2.38 1.23
N LEU A 258 -13.13 3.66 1.49
CA LEU A 258 -12.19 4.70 1.05
C LEU A 258 -10.97 4.73 1.98
N ASP A 259 -9.77 4.60 1.41
CA ASP A 259 -8.53 4.73 2.15
C ASP A 259 -8.08 6.21 2.20
N MET A 260 -8.36 6.85 3.32
CA MET A 260 -7.99 8.25 3.55
C MET A 260 -6.48 8.45 3.62
N GLY A 261 -5.74 7.44 4.14
CA GLY A 261 -4.28 7.48 4.20
C GLY A 261 -3.65 7.47 2.81
N ALA A 262 -4.12 6.58 1.92
CA ALA A 262 -3.66 6.50 0.54
C ALA A 262 -4.01 7.77 -0.27
N LEU A 263 -5.17 8.37 -0.02
CA LEU A 263 -5.56 9.64 -0.66
C LEU A 263 -4.66 10.81 -0.25
N GLN A 264 -4.25 10.87 1.02
CA GLN A 264 -3.43 11.94 1.59
C GLN A 264 -1.93 11.70 1.39
N ALA A 265 -1.48 10.45 1.26
CA ALA A 265 -0.07 10.10 1.11
C ALA A 265 0.55 10.80 -0.11
N GLY A 266 1.58 11.62 0.11
CA GLY A 266 2.27 12.35 -0.95
C GLY A 266 1.50 13.50 -1.60
N ALA A 267 0.29 13.85 -1.12
CA ALA A 267 -0.50 14.98 -1.61
C ALA A 267 0.00 16.32 -1.03
N SER A 268 1.32 16.56 -1.11
CA SER A 268 1.95 17.80 -0.62
C SER A 268 1.62 19.02 -1.49
N VAL A 269 1.13 18.80 -2.70
CA VAL A 269 0.72 19.85 -3.65
C VAL A 269 -0.77 20.10 -3.51
N LYS A 270 -1.13 21.36 -3.27
CA LYS A 270 -2.53 21.80 -3.19
C LYS A 270 -3.30 21.35 -4.44
N GLY A 271 -4.43 20.64 -4.26
CA GLY A 271 -5.27 20.13 -5.34
C GLY A 271 -5.03 18.67 -5.75
N GLU A 272 -3.94 18.02 -5.33
CA GLU A 272 -3.70 16.62 -5.70
C GLU A 272 -4.67 15.67 -4.97
N PHE A 273 -4.91 15.89 -3.68
CA PHE A 273 -5.92 15.18 -2.91
C PHE A 273 -7.33 15.31 -3.55
N GLU A 274 -7.69 16.54 -3.94
CA GLU A 274 -8.96 16.81 -4.61
C GLU A 274 -9.08 16.08 -5.94
N LYS A 275 -8.00 16.07 -6.74
CA LYS A 275 -7.94 15.35 -8.01
C LYS A 275 -8.13 13.84 -7.82
N ARG A 276 -7.49 13.26 -6.81
CA ARG A 276 -7.61 11.83 -6.47
C ARG A 276 -9.02 11.48 -6.03
N LEU A 277 -9.59 12.26 -5.09
CA LEU A 277 -10.95 12.07 -4.61
C LEU A 277 -11.97 12.22 -5.75
N LYS A 278 -11.79 13.21 -6.63
CA LYS A 278 -12.63 13.40 -7.81
C LYS A 278 -12.55 12.19 -8.75
N GLY A 279 -11.35 11.64 -8.97
CA GLY A 279 -11.15 10.42 -9.75
C GLY A 279 -11.92 9.22 -9.17
N VAL A 280 -11.89 9.02 -7.85
CA VAL A 280 -12.67 7.97 -7.17
C VAL A 280 -14.17 8.18 -7.36
N ILE A 281 -14.66 9.42 -7.19
CA ILE A 281 -16.09 9.73 -7.37
C ILE A 281 -16.53 9.47 -8.82
N GLU A 282 -15.72 9.82 -9.81
CA GLU A 282 -15.99 9.58 -11.22
C GLU A 282 -15.97 8.08 -11.56
N ALA A 283 -15.04 7.32 -10.99
CA ALA A 283 -14.98 5.86 -11.14
C ALA A 283 -16.22 5.18 -10.54
N VAL A 284 -16.64 5.58 -9.33
CA VAL A 284 -17.89 5.08 -8.71
C VAL A 284 -19.11 5.36 -9.57
N LYS A 285 -19.21 6.57 -10.16
CA LYS A 285 -20.33 6.95 -11.03
C LYS A 285 -20.32 6.20 -12.37
N GLY A 286 -19.14 5.91 -12.89
CA GLY A 286 -18.97 5.21 -14.17
C GLY A 286 -19.05 3.70 -14.08
N SER A 287 -19.12 3.15 -12.86
CA SER A 287 -19.17 1.70 -12.67
C SER A 287 -20.45 1.08 -13.19
N VAL A 288 -20.33 -0.09 -13.84
CA VAL A 288 -21.46 -0.89 -14.32
C VAL A 288 -22.22 -1.52 -13.16
N THR A 289 -21.50 -1.92 -12.10
CA THR A 289 -22.09 -2.43 -10.86
C THR A 289 -22.37 -1.26 -9.91
N PRO A 290 -23.55 -1.21 -9.26
CA PRO A 290 -23.82 -0.18 -8.27
C PRO A 290 -22.84 -0.28 -7.09
N ILE A 291 -22.17 0.82 -6.75
CA ILE A 291 -21.19 0.89 -5.67
C ILE A 291 -21.73 1.71 -4.51
N ILE A 292 -21.51 1.21 -3.30
CA ILE A 292 -21.66 1.97 -2.05
C ILE A 292 -20.26 2.25 -1.52
N LEU A 293 -19.95 3.53 -1.28
CA LEU A 293 -18.66 3.95 -0.77
C LEU A 293 -18.74 4.13 0.75
N PHE A 294 -17.96 3.37 1.50
CA PHE A 294 -17.79 3.56 2.94
C PHE A 294 -16.67 4.57 3.21
N ILE A 295 -16.97 5.53 4.05
CA ILE A 295 -16.04 6.58 4.47
C ILE A 295 -15.92 6.52 5.99
N ASP A 296 -14.84 5.94 6.47
CA ASP A 296 -14.52 5.97 7.90
C ASP A 296 -13.97 7.35 8.29
N GLU A 297 -14.19 7.75 9.52
CA GLU A 297 -13.83 9.08 10.02
C GLU A 297 -14.26 10.23 9.08
N ALA A 298 -15.49 10.16 8.55
CA ALA A 298 -15.99 11.07 7.51
C ALA A 298 -15.91 12.56 7.89
N HIS A 299 -15.74 12.88 9.16
CA HIS A 299 -15.48 14.23 9.65
C HIS A 299 -14.15 14.81 9.14
N THR A 300 -13.17 13.97 8.84
CA THR A 300 -11.87 14.41 8.30
C THR A 300 -12.01 15.01 6.91
N LEU A 301 -12.93 14.47 6.09
CA LEU A 301 -13.25 15.00 4.77
C LEU A 301 -14.07 16.30 4.81
N ILE A 302 -14.91 16.45 5.85
CA ILE A 302 -15.86 17.56 5.94
C ILE A 302 -15.30 18.70 6.78
N GLY A 303 -14.48 18.39 7.79
CA GLY A 303 -13.90 19.36 8.72
C GLY A 303 -12.61 20.04 8.25
N ALA A 304 -11.97 19.53 7.23
CA ALA A 304 -10.69 20.05 6.72
C ALA A 304 -10.77 21.48 6.13
N GLY A 305 -11.96 22.03 5.92
CA GLY A 305 -12.17 23.36 5.34
C GLY A 305 -11.94 24.55 6.27
N ASN A 306 -11.64 24.36 7.56
CA ASN A 306 -11.52 25.44 8.56
C ASN A 306 -10.09 25.78 9.00
N SER A 307 -9.06 25.08 8.52
CA SER A 307 -7.66 25.48 8.70
C SER A 307 -7.10 26.05 7.40
N GLU A 308 -6.30 27.13 7.48
CA GLU A 308 -5.63 27.73 6.32
C GLU A 308 -4.82 26.65 5.55
N GLY A 309 -5.40 26.10 4.48
CA GLY A 309 -4.84 25.02 3.67
C GLY A 309 -5.66 23.74 3.61
N GLY A 310 -6.77 23.62 4.35
CA GLY A 310 -7.65 22.45 4.33
C GLY A 310 -8.42 22.35 3.00
N SER A 311 -8.30 21.19 2.35
CA SER A 311 -8.84 20.94 1.03
C SER A 311 -10.37 20.97 1.00
N ASP A 312 -10.93 21.43 -0.11
CA ASP A 312 -12.37 21.51 -0.39
C ASP A 312 -13.03 20.15 -0.66
N ALA A 313 -12.58 19.08 0.02
CA ALA A 313 -13.15 17.73 -0.13
C ALA A 313 -14.66 17.69 0.10
N ALA A 314 -15.13 18.46 1.09
CA ALA A 314 -16.56 18.63 1.34
C ALA A 314 -17.29 19.23 0.13
N ASN A 315 -16.66 20.17 -0.56
CA ASN A 315 -17.25 20.84 -1.74
C ASN A 315 -17.33 19.91 -2.96
N LEU A 316 -16.48 18.86 -3.03
CA LEU A 316 -16.55 17.83 -4.05
C LEU A 316 -17.64 16.79 -3.76
N LEU A 317 -17.75 16.36 -2.49
CA LEU A 317 -18.71 15.34 -2.07
C LEU A 317 -20.15 15.88 -2.00
N LYS A 318 -20.36 17.09 -1.48
CA LYS A 318 -21.70 17.69 -1.30
C LYS A 318 -22.52 17.71 -2.58
N PRO A 319 -22.03 18.14 -3.76
CA PRO A 319 -22.81 18.12 -4.99
C PRO A 319 -23.17 16.69 -5.44
N ALA A 320 -22.25 15.74 -5.34
CA ALA A 320 -22.50 14.34 -5.73
C ALA A 320 -23.54 13.68 -4.83
N LEU A 321 -23.45 13.90 -3.52
CA LEU A 321 -24.44 13.46 -2.53
C LEU A 321 -25.79 14.19 -2.76
N ALA A 322 -25.76 15.48 -3.05
CA ALA A 322 -26.96 16.28 -3.27
C ALA A 322 -27.76 15.81 -4.48
N ARG A 323 -27.10 15.40 -5.55
CA ARG A 323 -27.74 14.87 -6.77
C ARG A 323 -28.13 13.40 -6.65
N GLY A 324 -27.70 12.70 -5.58
CA GLY A 324 -27.91 11.25 -5.41
C GLY A 324 -27.07 10.39 -6.35
N GLU A 325 -26.00 10.96 -6.89
CA GLU A 325 -25.06 10.29 -7.80
C GLU A 325 -24.08 9.38 -7.06
N LEU A 326 -23.92 9.58 -5.76
CA LEU A 326 -23.05 8.81 -4.89
C LEU A 326 -23.87 8.25 -3.72
N ARG A 327 -23.79 6.94 -3.53
CA ARG A 327 -24.31 6.27 -2.33
C ARG A 327 -23.15 6.07 -1.37
N THR A 328 -23.32 6.53 -0.12
CA THR A 328 -22.28 6.45 0.89
C THR A 328 -22.79 5.94 2.22
N ILE A 329 -21.94 5.20 2.90
CA ILE A 329 -22.03 4.94 4.33
C ILE A 329 -20.92 5.75 4.98
N ALA A 330 -21.23 6.52 5.99
CA ALA A 330 -20.25 7.30 6.74
C ALA A 330 -20.11 6.75 8.16
N ALA A 331 -18.93 6.89 8.78
CA ALA A 331 -18.75 6.63 10.20
C ALA A 331 -18.08 7.83 10.87
N THR A 332 -18.52 8.15 12.08
CA THR A 332 -17.96 9.27 12.87
C THR A 332 -18.32 9.13 14.35
N THR A 333 -17.76 9.99 15.21
CA THR A 333 -18.17 10.07 16.62
C THR A 333 -19.36 11.02 16.82
N TRP A 334 -20.07 10.90 17.96
CA TRP A 334 -21.18 11.80 18.30
C TRP A 334 -20.75 13.26 18.35
N ARG A 335 -19.56 13.54 18.86
CA ARG A 335 -19.01 14.90 18.96
C ARG A 335 -18.85 15.54 17.59
N GLU A 336 -18.30 14.78 16.66
CA GLU A 336 -18.01 15.23 15.29
C GLU A 336 -19.27 15.29 14.43
N TYR A 337 -20.19 14.33 14.62
CA TYR A 337 -21.51 14.36 13.97
C TYR A 337 -22.23 15.68 14.27
N LYS A 338 -22.34 16.05 15.56
CA LYS A 338 -22.97 17.32 15.98
C LYS A 338 -22.24 18.54 15.44
N LYS A 339 -20.93 18.49 15.31
CA LYS A 339 -20.11 19.63 14.88
C LYS A 339 -20.19 19.85 13.37
N TYR A 340 -20.14 18.79 12.55
CA TYR A 340 -19.93 18.88 11.12
C TYR A 340 -21.15 18.46 10.27
N PHE A 341 -21.93 17.47 10.71
CA PHE A 341 -23.05 16.93 9.92
C PHE A 341 -24.39 17.56 10.28
N GLU A 342 -24.68 17.67 11.55
CA GLU A 342 -25.98 18.17 12.03
C GLU A 342 -26.18 19.64 11.67
N LYS A 343 -25.12 20.44 11.77
CA LYS A 343 -25.14 21.88 11.47
C LYS A 343 -25.16 22.21 9.99
N ASP A 344 -24.80 21.27 9.11
CA ASP A 344 -24.79 21.48 7.68
C ASP A 344 -26.12 21.01 7.06
N PRO A 345 -26.97 21.95 6.55
CA PRO A 345 -28.29 21.61 5.99
C PRO A 345 -28.23 20.70 4.77
N ALA A 346 -27.13 20.73 4.00
CA ALA A 346 -26.95 19.89 2.82
C ALA A 346 -26.68 18.43 3.20
N LEU A 347 -25.89 18.21 4.25
CA LEU A 347 -25.53 16.88 4.75
C LEU A 347 -26.67 16.29 5.61
N SER A 348 -27.26 17.06 6.52
CA SER A 348 -28.32 16.58 7.41
C SER A 348 -29.58 16.12 6.67
N ARG A 349 -29.84 16.65 5.46
CA ARG A 349 -30.92 16.20 4.59
C ARG A 349 -30.60 14.92 3.81
N ARG A 350 -29.34 14.48 3.79
CA ARG A 350 -28.88 13.32 3.00
C ARG A 350 -28.48 12.16 3.84
N PHE A 351 -27.93 12.42 5.03
CA PHE A 351 -27.52 11.40 5.96
C PHE A 351 -28.62 11.12 7.02
N GLN A 352 -28.72 9.84 7.40
CA GLN A 352 -29.56 9.38 8.47
C GLN A 352 -28.68 8.70 9.53
N PRO A 353 -28.66 9.20 10.79
CA PRO A 353 -27.83 8.59 11.82
C PRO A 353 -28.34 7.21 12.21
N VAL A 354 -27.38 6.30 12.40
CA VAL A 354 -27.50 4.99 13.03
C VAL A 354 -26.64 5.06 14.28
N ALA A 355 -27.27 5.06 15.43
CA ALA A 355 -26.55 5.06 16.71
C ALA A 355 -25.93 3.70 16.95
N LEU A 356 -24.65 3.68 17.31
CA LEU A 356 -23.94 2.49 17.71
C LEU A 356 -23.40 2.68 19.12
N ASP A 357 -24.06 2.06 20.06
CA ASP A 357 -23.71 2.14 21.48
C ASP A 357 -22.67 1.08 21.86
N GLU A 358 -21.97 1.33 22.98
CA GLU A 358 -21.06 0.33 23.57
C GLU A 358 -21.85 -0.93 23.91
N PRO A 359 -21.42 -2.13 23.45
CA PRO A 359 -22.09 -3.37 23.83
C PRO A 359 -21.93 -3.67 25.31
N THR A 360 -22.89 -4.33 25.88
CA THR A 360 -22.81 -4.85 27.25
C THR A 360 -21.66 -5.87 27.36
N PRO A 361 -21.10 -6.11 28.58
CA PRO A 361 -20.10 -7.16 28.78
C PRO A 361 -20.55 -8.55 28.30
N GLY A 362 -21.86 -8.85 28.42
CA GLY A 362 -22.46 -10.10 27.94
C GLY A 362 -22.38 -10.21 26.39
N GLU A 363 -22.79 -9.16 25.70
CA GLU A 363 -22.68 -9.08 24.24
C GLU A 363 -21.20 -9.13 23.77
N ALA A 364 -20.32 -8.45 24.50
CA ALA A 364 -18.87 -8.50 24.21
C ALA A 364 -18.33 -9.94 24.31
N VAL A 365 -18.79 -10.76 25.25
CA VAL A 365 -18.42 -12.19 25.30
C VAL A 365 -18.88 -12.92 24.04
N HIS A 366 -20.07 -12.63 23.52
CA HIS A 366 -20.55 -13.25 22.27
C HIS A 366 -19.71 -12.81 21.07
N ILE A 367 -19.33 -11.54 21.00
CA ILE A 367 -18.42 -11.02 19.96
C ILE A 367 -17.06 -11.74 20.04
N LEU A 368 -16.47 -11.83 21.23
CA LEU A 368 -15.21 -12.54 21.44
C LEU A 368 -15.29 -14.04 21.07
N ARG A 369 -16.43 -14.69 21.31
CA ARG A 369 -16.66 -16.07 20.87
C ARG A 369 -16.63 -16.20 19.35
N GLY A 370 -17.19 -15.23 18.63
CA GLY A 370 -17.12 -15.18 17.17
C GLY A 370 -15.67 -15.07 16.66
N LEU A 371 -14.83 -14.28 17.36
CA LEU A 371 -13.43 -14.05 17.01
C LEU A 371 -12.46 -15.12 17.54
N ARG A 372 -12.91 -16.01 18.43
CA ARG A 372 -12.08 -17.00 19.12
C ARG A 372 -11.17 -17.79 18.17
N THR A 373 -11.74 -18.35 17.10
CA THR A 373 -11.01 -19.20 16.16
C THR A 373 -9.94 -18.43 15.37
N VAL A 374 -10.14 -17.13 15.16
CA VAL A 374 -9.18 -16.24 14.50
C VAL A 374 -7.95 -16.08 15.39
N TYR A 375 -8.14 -15.75 16.67
CA TYR A 375 -7.05 -15.57 17.63
C TYR A 375 -6.34 -16.89 17.97
N GLU A 376 -7.08 -18.00 18.09
CA GLU A 376 -6.50 -19.33 18.30
C GLU A 376 -5.54 -19.71 17.15
N LYS A 377 -5.95 -19.45 15.91
CA LYS A 377 -5.10 -19.71 14.73
C LYS A 377 -3.89 -18.76 14.64
N ALA A 378 -4.12 -17.47 14.90
CA ALA A 378 -3.06 -16.46 14.80
C ALA A 378 -1.94 -16.69 15.82
N HIS A 379 -2.29 -17.02 17.06
CA HIS A 379 -1.34 -17.18 18.16
C HIS A 379 -0.93 -18.63 18.45
N GLN A 380 -1.55 -19.61 17.80
CA GLN A 380 -1.32 -21.05 18.03
C GLN A 380 -1.57 -21.46 19.50
N VAL A 381 -2.65 -20.92 20.10
CA VAL A 381 -3.06 -21.18 21.49
C VAL A 381 -4.53 -21.59 21.52
N LEU A 382 -4.93 -22.32 22.56
CA LEU A 382 -6.34 -22.61 22.86
C LEU A 382 -6.87 -21.53 23.80
N VAL A 383 -8.05 -20.98 23.46
CA VAL A 383 -8.72 -19.95 24.26
C VAL A 383 -9.92 -20.54 24.98
N ALA A 384 -9.87 -20.63 26.29
CA ALA A 384 -11.00 -21.11 27.10
C ALA A 384 -12.14 -20.07 27.13
N ASP A 385 -13.40 -20.52 27.23
CA ASP A 385 -14.58 -19.63 27.34
C ASP A 385 -14.50 -18.73 28.57
N SER A 386 -13.91 -19.24 29.66
CA SER A 386 -13.65 -18.44 30.86
C SER A 386 -12.70 -17.29 30.65
N ALA A 387 -11.74 -17.42 29.73
CA ALA A 387 -10.81 -16.33 29.34
C ALA A 387 -11.53 -15.24 28.56
N LEU A 388 -12.47 -15.60 27.66
CA LEU A 388 -13.30 -14.64 26.93
C LEU A 388 -14.19 -13.82 27.88
N LYS A 389 -14.86 -14.50 28.87
CA LYS A 389 -15.63 -13.84 29.90
C LYS A 389 -14.77 -12.91 30.75
N ALA A 390 -13.61 -13.38 31.20
CA ALA A 390 -12.70 -12.58 31.98
C ALA A 390 -12.20 -11.35 31.20
N ALA A 391 -11.87 -11.51 29.91
CA ALA A 391 -11.43 -10.40 29.06
C ALA A 391 -12.53 -9.32 28.94
N ALA A 392 -13.77 -9.70 28.68
CA ALA A 392 -14.90 -8.77 28.59
C ALA A 392 -15.23 -8.09 29.94
N GLU A 393 -15.37 -8.86 31.02
CA GLU A 393 -15.76 -8.32 32.32
C GLU A 393 -14.64 -7.46 32.96
N MET A 394 -13.40 -7.93 32.91
CA MET A 394 -12.28 -7.20 33.51
C MET A 394 -11.93 -5.93 32.72
N SER A 395 -11.99 -5.97 31.39
CA SER A 395 -11.78 -4.77 30.57
C SER A 395 -12.89 -3.74 30.79
N ALA A 396 -14.15 -4.18 30.90
CA ALA A 396 -15.28 -3.31 31.23
C ALA A 396 -15.08 -2.61 32.57
N ARG A 397 -14.60 -3.34 33.57
CA ARG A 397 -14.46 -2.85 34.94
C ARG A 397 -13.24 -1.98 35.19
N TYR A 398 -12.09 -2.32 34.57
CA TYR A 398 -10.81 -1.74 34.94
C TYR A 398 -10.19 -0.85 33.85
N LEU A 399 -10.63 -0.94 32.60
CA LEU A 399 -10.14 -0.10 31.52
C LEU A 399 -11.12 1.04 31.24
N ALA A 400 -10.98 2.12 32.03
CA ALA A 400 -11.73 3.36 31.80
C ALA A 400 -11.20 4.10 30.56
N GLY A 401 -12.09 4.83 29.87
CA GLY A 401 -11.72 5.67 28.72
C GLY A 401 -11.59 4.94 27.37
N ARG A 402 -11.82 3.62 27.34
CA ARG A 402 -11.94 2.82 26.10
C ARG A 402 -13.26 2.07 26.11
N GLN A 403 -13.76 1.73 24.92
CA GLN A 403 -15.07 1.11 24.75
C GLN A 403 -14.96 -0.39 24.41
N LEU A 404 -15.97 -1.16 24.80
CA LEU A 404 -16.18 -2.49 24.28
C LEU A 404 -16.65 -2.43 22.81
N PRO A 405 -16.33 -3.42 21.97
CA PRO A 405 -15.56 -4.62 22.28
C PRO A 405 -14.04 -4.42 22.19
N ASP A 406 -13.54 -3.29 21.67
CA ASP A 406 -12.14 -3.03 21.36
C ASP A 406 -11.20 -3.30 22.55
N LYS A 407 -11.52 -2.75 23.74
CA LYS A 407 -10.70 -2.98 24.95
C LYS A 407 -10.64 -4.46 25.38
N ALA A 408 -11.69 -5.24 25.12
CA ALA A 408 -11.72 -6.65 25.46
C ALA A 408 -10.94 -7.50 24.45
N ILE A 409 -11.01 -7.11 23.18
CA ILE A 409 -10.22 -7.70 22.09
C ILE A 409 -8.72 -7.51 22.36
N ASP A 410 -8.28 -6.30 22.71
CA ASP A 410 -6.89 -6.00 23.05
C ASP A 410 -6.36 -6.81 24.23
N VAL A 411 -7.20 -6.98 25.27
CA VAL A 411 -6.83 -7.81 26.43
C VAL A 411 -6.68 -9.26 26.02
N LEU A 412 -7.59 -9.78 25.19
CA LEU A 412 -7.54 -11.14 24.68
C LEU A 412 -6.29 -11.36 23.81
N ASP A 413 -6.04 -10.48 22.85
CA ASP A 413 -4.90 -10.54 21.94
C ASP A 413 -3.58 -10.54 22.70
N THR A 414 -3.41 -9.59 23.63
CA THR A 414 -2.25 -9.51 24.51
C THR A 414 -2.05 -10.77 25.34
N ALA A 415 -3.14 -11.36 25.87
CA ALA A 415 -3.08 -12.57 26.65
C ALA A 415 -2.66 -13.79 25.80
N CYS A 416 -3.21 -13.90 24.57
CA CYS A 416 -2.85 -14.94 23.62
C CYS A 416 -1.39 -14.84 23.20
N ALA A 417 -0.91 -13.63 22.86
CA ALA A 417 0.49 -13.39 22.51
C ALA A 417 1.45 -13.79 23.65
N ARG A 418 1.13 -13.42 24.89
CA ARG A 418 1.92 -13.83 26.08
C ARG A 418 1.88 -15.33 26.31
N ALA A 419 0.73 -15.98 26.13
CA ALA A 419 0.62 -17.43 26.26
C ALA A 419 1.49 -18.13 25.22
N SER A 420 1.44 -17.71 23.96
CA SER A 420 2.27 -18.24 22.87
C SER A 420 3.76 -18.09 23.16
N LEU A 421 4.21 -16.91 23.62
CA LEU A 421 5.59 -16.68 23.99
C LEU A 421 6.04 -17.58 25.16
N ASN A 422 5.17 -17.83 26.14
CA ASN A 422 5.50 -18.70 27.27
C ASN A 422 5.58 -20.18 26.88
N LEU A 423 4.99 -20.61 25.77
CA LEU A 423 5.16 -21.96 25.21
C LEU A 423 6.55 -22.15 24.58
N SER A 424 7.14 -21.08 24.03
CA SER A 424 8.43 -21.10 23.34
C SER A 424 9.62 -20.76 24.26
N THR A 425 9.38 -20.07 25.37
CA THR A 425 10.42 -19.64 26.33
C THR A 425 10.18 -20.22 27.73
N PRO A 426 11.26 -20.61 28.46
CA PRO A 426 11.08 -21.09 29.84
C PRO A 426 10.45 -19.98 30.70
N PRO A 427 9.55 -20.37 31.66
CA PRO A 427 8.94 -19.40 32.57
C PRO A 427 9.96 -18.53 33.28
N ARG A 428 9.67 -17.23 33.44
CA ARG A 428 10.62 -16.27 34.09
C ARG A 428 11.16 -16.73 35.42
N ARG A 429 10.38 -17.48 36.23
CA ARG A 429 10.82 -18.07 37.48
C ARG A 429 11.95 -19.10 37.26
N LEU A 430 11.86 -19.89 36.21
CA LEU A 430 12.85 -20.89 35.84
C LEU A 430 14.13 -20.25 35.31
N SER A 431 14.04 -19.21 34.50
CA SER A 431 15.19 -18.45 34.01
C SER A 431 15.87 -17.68 35.15
N HIS A 432 15.11 -17.17 36.13
CA HIS A 432 15.69 -16.52 37.32
C HIS A 432 16.45 -17.52 38.19
N VAL A 433 15.90 -18.71 38.43
CA VAL A 433 16.59 -19.77 39.18
C VAL A 433 17.84 -20.26 38.45
N ARG A 434 17.82 -20.42 37.12
CA ARG A 434 18.99 -20.77 36.32
C ARG A 434 20.08 -19.71 36.32
N GLY A 435 19.76 -18.43 36.53
CA GLY A 435 20.73 -17.34 36.69
C GLY A 435 21.35 -17.24 38.09
N LEU A 436 20.84 -18.00 39.05
CA LEU A 436 21.37 -18.07 40.41
C LEU A 436 22.35 -19.25 40.63
N PHE A 437 22.47 -20.16 39.68
CA PHE A 437 23.42 -21.27 39.60
C PHE A 437 24.32 -21.09 38.37
#